data_2b15b1fa2218ad890c4d9b976c242e54
#
_entry.id   2b15b1fa2218ad890c4d9b976c242e54
#
_cell.length_a   1.000
_cell.length_b   1.000
_cell.length_c   1.000
_cell.angle_alpha   90.00
_cell.angle_beta   90.00
_cell.angle_gamma   90.00
#
_symmetry.space_group_name_H-M   'P 1'
#
loop_
_entity.id
_entity.type
_entity.pdbx_description
1 polymer ?
#
loop_
_entity_poly.entity_id
_entity_poly.type
_entity_poly.pdbx_seq_one_letter_code
_entity_poly.pdbx_strand_id
1 'polypeptide(L)'
;IRDAQESRGLGDVYKRQVLSTELPLPILSEYCRELSVSCELLAVGRILLFYSPRKLLSPVIGSPDEMTLATVTSTDQHRHEFPVLEHQHGTLMFHHRDLFLLDRIEDLRTSGLRCLRFDIQHIELQIWLPQLKQVVREGQDSDGKQIRSSWPMQTTQGFFRANRTERPIEKLKNPNLRYLDGEVVGYVLEVASREYMAVASRRSFARGDEMILITPEGKRISFVVEDLRNWEQQE
;
A
#
# COMPACT_ATOMS: atom_id res chain seq x y z
N ILE A 1 -1.48 -12.22 -1.20
CA ILE A 1 -2.08 -13.40 -0.57
C ILE A 1 -1.09 -13.84 0.50
N ARG A 2 -1.38 -13.57 1.78
CA ARG A 2 -0.65 -14.21 2.88
C ARG A 2 -1.21 -15.60 3.00
N ASP A 3 -0.35 -16.60 2.88
CA ASP A 3 -0.70 -17.99 3.16
C ASP A 3 -1.33 -18.08 4.55
N ALA A 4 -2.52 -18.63 4.59
CA ALA A 4 -3.18 -18.92 5.83
C ALA A 4 -2.36 -19.99 6.57
N GLN A 5 -1.90 -19.67 7.76
CA GLN A 5 -1.21 -20.61 8.62
C GLN A 5 -2.20 -21.72 8.98
N GLU A 6 -1.93 -22.95 8.53
CA GLU A 6 -2.74 -24.11 8.88
C GLU A 6 -2.68 -24.33 10.39
N SER A 7 -3.78 -24.05 11.07
CA SER A 7 -3.96 -24.44 12.46
C SER A 7 -4.24 -25.95 12.51
N ARG A 8 -3.35 -26.71 13.13
CA ARG A 8 -3.55 -28.13 13.40
C ARG A 8 -4.60 -28.30 14.51
N GLY A 9 -5.84 -28.56 14.14
CA GLY A 9 -6.87 -28.97 15.08
C GLY A 9 -8.25 -28.41 14.76
N LEU A 10 -9.20 -29.27 14.39
CA LEU A 10 -10.62 -29.02 14.13
C LEU A 10 -10.82 -27.93 13.08
N GLY A 11 -10.95 -28.35 11.82
CA GLY A 11 -11.06 -27.53 10.62
C GLY A 11 -11.61 -26.14 10.85
N ASP A 12 -10.74 -25.12 10.79
CA ASP A 12 -11.12 -23.73 10.78
C ASP A 12 -11.93 -23.49 9.52
N VAL A 13 -13.24 -23.59 9.66
CA VAL A 13 -14.16 -23.17 8.61
C VAL A 13 -14.07 -21.64 8.56
N TYR A 14 -13.30 -21.10 7.61
CA TYR A 14 -13.30 -19.68 7.34
C TYR A 14 -14.74 -19.23 7.05
N LYS A 15 -15.30 -18.47 7.97
CA LYS A 15 -16.68 -17.97 7.84
C LYS A 15 -16.76 -16.77 6.92
N ARG A 16 -15.62 -16.08 6.70
CA ARG A 16 -15.57 -14.83 5.97
C ARG A 16 -14.18 -14.52 5.45
N GLN A 17 -14.10 -14.01 4.22
CA GLN A 17 -12.89 -13.47 3.62
C GLN A 17 -12.96 -11.94 3.57
N VAL A 18 -12.00 -11.25 4.18
CA VAL A 18 -11.84 -9.81 4.04
C VAL A 18 -11.07 -9.52 2.74
N LEU A 19 -11.67 -8.73 1.87
CA LEU A 19 -11.08 -8.32 0.61
C LEU A 19 -10.29 -7.01 0.77
N SER A 20 -9.24 -6.85 -0.05
CA SER A 20 -8.44 -5.63 -0.08
C SER A 20 -9.25 -4.45 -0.63
N THR A 21 -9.04 -3.27 -0.05
CA THR A 21 -9.58 -1.99 -0.55
C THR A 21 -8.92 -1.53 -1.85
N GLU A 22 -7.86 -2.20 -2.30
CA GLU A 22 -7.16 -1.92 -3.55
C GLU A 22 -7.78 -2.64 -4.76
N LEU A 23 -8.80 -3.48 -4.54
CA LEU A 23 -9.46 -4.21 -5.60
C LEU A 23 -10.55 -3.35 -6.26
N PRO A 24 -10.56 -3.23 -7.59
CA PRO A 24 -11.65 -2.57 -8.31
C PRO A 24 -12.92 -3.45 -8.34
N LEU A 25 -14.08 -2.82 -8.49
CA LEU A 25 -15.39 -3.47 -8.47
C LEU A 25 -15.49 -4.73 -9.33
N PRO A 26 -15.00 -4.78 -10.59
CA PRO A 26 -15.10 -6.01 -11.40
C PRO A 26 -14.40 -7.20 -10.76
N ILE A 27 -13.20 -6.99 -10.21
CA ILE A 27 -12.41 -8.03 -9.52
C ILE A 27 -13.06 -8.42 -8.19
N LEU A 28 -13.59 -7.46 -7.43
CA LEU A 28 -14.38 -7.75 -6.23
C LEU A 28 -15.56 -8.66 -6.53
N SER A 29 -16.30 -8.36 -7.60
CA SER A 29 -17.47 -9.15 -8.02
C SER A 29 -17.08 -10.57 -8.49
N GLU A 30 -15.92 -10.72 -9.11
CA GLU A 30 -15.35 -12.02 -9.50
C GLU A 30 -15.03 -12.85 -8.26
N TYR A 31 -14.27 -12.31 -7.32
CA TYR A 31 -13.97 -13.01 -6.06
C TYR A 31 -15.20 -13.38 -5.26
N CYS A 32 -16.21 -12.49 -5.19
CA CYS A 32 -17.46 -12.79 -4.49
C CYS A 32 -18.25 -13.94 -5.12
N ARG A 33 -18.09 -14.19 -6.42
CA ARG A 33 -18.73 -15.32 -7.13
C ARG A 33 -17.94 -16.62 -6.99
N GLU A 34 -16.61 -16.53 -7.01
CA GLU A 34 -15.74 -17.71 -7.02
C GLU A 34 -15.49 -18.29 -5.62
N LEU A 35 -15.45 -17.43 -4.60
CA LEU A 35 -15.19 -17.86 -3.24
C LEU A 35 -16.44 -18.49 -2.62
N SER A 36 -16.25 -19.67 -2.02
CA SER A 36 -17.30 -20.38 -1.29
C SER A 36 -17.66 -19.74 0.07
N VAL A 37 -16.93 -18.72 0.50
CA VAL A 37 -17.10 -18.03 1.77
C VAL A 37 -17.65 -16.63 1.57
N SER A 38 -18.30 -16.07 2.59
CA SER A 38 -18.79 -14.71 2.55
C SER A 38 -17.64 -13.70 2.43
N CYS A 39 -17.76 -12.76 1.51
CA CYS A 39 -16.79 -11.69 1.34
C CYS A 39 -17.17 -10.46 2.16
N GLU A 40 -16.17 -9.84 2.78
CA GLU A 40 -16.28 -8.58 3.52
C GLU A 40 -15.39 -7.51 2.88
N LEU A 41 -15.88 -6.28 2.78
CA LEU A 41 -15.13 -5.12 2.32
C LEU A 41 -15.26 -3.96 3.31
N LEU A 42 -14.16 -3.23 3.54
CA LEU A 42 -14.22 -1.93 4.20
C LEU A 42 -14.97 -0.96 3.28
N ALA A 43 -16.13 -0.48 3.72
CA ALA A 43 -16.96 0.43 2.94
C ALA A 43 -16.87 1.89 3.41
N VAL A 44 -16.64 2.11 4.71
CA VAL A 44 -16.45 3.44 5.29
C VAL A 44 -15.37 3.37 6.36
N GLY A 45 -14.40 4.28 6.31
CA GLY A 45 -13.41 4.41 7.37
C GLY A 45 -12.00 4.70 6.86
N ARG A 46 -11.05 4.72 7.78
CA ARG A 46 -9.65 5.00 7.48
C ARG A 46 -8.96 3.85 6.77
N ILE A 47 -8.22 4.16 5.72
CA ILE A 47 -7.37 3.19 5.01
C ILE A 47 -6.02 3.16 5.69
N LEU A 48 -5.62 1.99 6.20
CA LEU A 48 -4.27 1.76 6.69
C LEU A 48 -3.31 1.64 5.51
N LEU A 49 -2.36 2.56 5.40
CA LEU A 49 -1.34 2.57 4.35
C LEU A 49 -0.10 1.80 4.76
N PHE A 50 0.27 1.90 6.03
CA PHE A 50 1.53 1.38 6.52
C PHE A 50 1.40 0.92 7.95
N TYR A 51 2.04 -0.21 8.26
CA TYR A 51 2.23 -0.71 9.62
C TYR A 51 3.68 -1.14 9.81
N SER A 52 4.27 -0.71 10.92
CA SER A 52 5.57 -1.19 11.37
C SER A 52 5.45 -1.67 12.82
N PRO A 53 5.99 -2.85 13.16
CA PRO A 53 6.07 -3.27 14.55
C PRO A 53 7.08 -2.45 15.38
N ARG A 54 7.82 -1.54 14.72
CA ARG A 54 8.77 -0.66 15.38
C ARG A 54 8.11 0.66 15.76
N LYS A 55 8.56 1.26 16.84
CA LYS A 55 8.24 2.63 17.22
C LYS A 55 9.07 3.58 16.34
N LEU A 56 8.44 4.34 15.48
CA LEU A 56 9.08 5.26 14.53
C LEU A 56 8.97 6.72 14.97
N LEU A 57 7.95 7.07 15.75
CA LEU A 57 7.73 8.43 16.23
C LEU A 57 8.48 8.71 17.54
N SER A 58 8.42 7.80 18.50
CA SER A 58 9.02 8.00 19.82
C SER A 58 10.51 8.37 19.79
N PRO A 59 11.35 7.81 18.91
CA PRO A 59 12.75 8.20 18.80
C PRO A 59 12.95 9.64 18.32
N VAL A 60 11.99 10.20 17.56
CA VAL A 60 12.06 11.54 16.96
C VAL A 60 11.41 12.58 17.84
N ILE A 61 10.23 12.26 18.39
CA ILE A 61 9.41 13.20 19.18
C ILE A 61 9.79 13.18 20.67
N GLY A 62 10.46 12.10 21.12
CA GLY A 62 10.88 11.96 22.51
C GLY A 62 9.73 11.71 23.48
N SER A 63 8.56 11.27 23.00
CA SER A 63 7.40 10.96 23.86
C SER A 63 7.46 9.51 24.33
N PRO A 64 7.48 9.28 25.65
CA PRO A 64 7.41 7.93 26.23
C PRO A 64 5.97 7.41 26.36
N ASP A 65 4.96 8.17 25.95
CA ASP A 65 3.55 7.84 26.14
C ASP A 65 3.16 6.51 25.51
N GLU A 66 2.19 5.82 26.11
CA GLU A 66 1.70 4.54 25.65
C GLU A 66 1.03 4.65 24.25
N MET A 67 0.51 5.83 23.90
CA MET A 67 -0.09 6.13 22.62
C MET A 67 0.25 7.54 22.17
N THR A 68 0.89 7.65 21.00
CA THR A 68 1.27 8.92 20.37
C THR A 68 0.50 9.10 19.07
N LEU A 69 -0.20 10.22 18.93
CA LEU A 69 -0.83 10.66 17.70
C LEU A 69 0.00 11.77 17.08
N ALA A 70 0.29 11.66 15.80
CA ALA A 70 1.03 12.66 15.04
C ALA A 70 0.47 12.78 13.62
N THR A 71 0.91 13.80 12.92
CA THR A 71 0.64 13.99 11.50
C THR A 71 1.97 14.06 10.77
N VAL A 72 2.09 13.26 9.72
CA VAL A 72 3.26 13.27 8.82
C VAL A 72 2.83 13.94 7.52
N THR A 73 3.54 14.98 7.15
CA THR A 73 3.28 15.72 5.91
C THR A 73 4.18 15.22 4.80
N SER A 74 3.61 14.94 3.62
CA SER A 74 4.40 14.60 2.44
C SER A 74 5.23 15.81 1.98
N THR A 75 6.40 15.52 1.43
CA THR A 75 7.30 16.55 0.87
C THR A 75 6.96 16.95 -0.56
N ASP A 76 5.94 16.33 -1.15
CA ASP A 76 5.46 16.63 -2.48
C ASP A 76 4.74 17.99 -2.55
N GLN A 77 4.40 18.42 -3.76
CA GLN A 77 3.73 19.74 -4.00
C GLN A 77 2.36 19.86 -3.31
N HIS A 78 1.72 18.73 -2.99
CA HIS A 78 0.39 18.71 -2.42
C HIS A 78 0.35 18.73 -0.89
N ARG A 79 1.49 18.48 -0.22
CA ARG A 79 1.64 18.49 1.25
C ARG A 79 0.50 17.78 1.99
N HIS A 80 0.19 16.57 1.56
CA HIS A 80 -0.84 15.77 2.23
C HIS A 80 -0.43 15.42 3.66
N GLU A 81 -1.37 15.54 4.57
CA GLU A 81 -1.21 15.25 6.00
C GLU A 81 -1.74 13.87 6.32
N PHE A 82 -0.85 12.94 6.62
CA PHE A 82 -1.18 11.55 6.93
C PHE A 82 -1.23 11.36 8.45
N PRO A 83 -2.38 10.94 9.01
CA PRO A 83 -2.46 10.60 10.43
C PRO A 83 -1.58 9.39 10.74
N VAL A 84 -0.79 9.49 11.80
CA VAL A 84 0.06 8.42 12.29
C VAL A 84 -0.26 8.17 13.75
N LEU A 85 -0.46 6.91 14.09
CA LEU A 85 -0.69 6.43 15.45
C LEU A 85 0.45 5.49 15.84
N GLU A 86 1.12 5.78 16.92
CA GLU A 86 2.07 4.87 17.54
C GLU A 86 1.59 4.40 18.90
N HIS A 87 1.67 3.11 19.16
CA HIS A 87 1.32 2.50 20.43
C HIS A 87 2.28 1.33 20.74
N GLN A 88 2.00 0.56 21.81
CA GLN A 88 2.85 -0.55 22.26
C GLN A 88 3.14 -1.62 21.17
N HIS A 89 2.27 -1.79 20.19
CA HIS A 89 2.44 -2.78 19.11
C HIS A 89 3.11 -2.23 17.86
N GLY A 90 3.47 -0.94 17.84
CA GLY A 90 4.16 -0.31 16.71
C GLY A 90 3.48 0.94 16.17
N THR A 91 3.83 1.30 14.95
CA THR A 91 3.42 2.52 14.27
C THR A 91 2.49 2.20 13.09
N LEU A 92 1.35 2.87 13.03
CA LEU A 92 0.37 2.80 11.96
C LEU A 92 0.26 4.16 11.27
N MET A 93 0.29 4.19 9.95
CA MET A 93 0.02 5.39 9.17
C MET A 93 -1.22 5.17 8.31
N PHE A 94 -2.11 6.15 8.35
CA PHE A 94 -3.38 6.10 7.64
C PHE A 94 -3.42 7.08 6.46
N HIS A 95 -4.28 6.79 5.51
CA HIS A 95 -4.55 7.69 4.40
C HIS A 95 -5.16 9.00 4.91
N HIS A 96 -4.85 10.12 4.25
CA HIS A 96 -5.34 11.46 4.62
C HIS A 96 -6.84 11.67 4.35
N ARG A 97 -7.49 10.72 3.66
CA ARG A 97 -8.93 10.71 3.37
C ARG A 97 -9.55 9.42 3.84
N ASP A 98 -10.79 9.49 4.32
CA ASP A 98 -11.55 8.30 4.63
C ASP A 98 -12.05 7.63 3.34
N LEU A 99 -12.02 6.30 3.30
CA LEU A 99 -12.76 5.54 2.31
C LEU A 99 -14.25 5.75 2.53
N PHE A 100 -14.99 6.03 1.48
CA PHE A 100 -16.44 6.15 1.55
C PHE A 100 -17.08 5.59 0.28
N LEU A 101 -17.68 4.42 0.37
CA LEU A 101 -18.26 3.68 -0.76
C LEU A 101 -19.80 3.62 -0.74
N LEU A 102 -20.48 4.17 0.28
CA LEU A 102 -21.94 4.09 0.35
C LEU A 102 -22.64 4.99 -0.69
N ASP A 103 -21.93 5.92 -1.30
CA ASP A 103 -22.41 6.64 -2.49
C ASP A 103 -22.43 5.74 -3.76
N ARG A 104 -22.12 4.44 -3.58
CA ARG A 104 -22.14 3.35 -4.54
C ARG A 104 -22.81 2.10 -3.96
N ILE A 105 -23.80 2.29 -3.13
CA ILE A 105 -24.47 1.17 -2.43
C ILE A 105 -25.13 0.19 -3.39
N GLU A 106 -25.60 0.64 -4.54
CA GLU A 106 -26.21 -0.20 -5.56
C GLU A 106 -25.16 -1.13 -6.21
N ASP A 107 -23.98 -0.59 -6.54
CA ASP A 107 -22.84 -1.35 -7.02
C ASP A 107 -22.36 -2.38 -5.97
N LEU A 108 -22.31 -1.98 -4.70
CA LEU A 108 -21.94 -2.88 -3.59
C LEU A 108 -22.94 -4.03 -3.43
N ARG A 109 -24.23 -3.78 -3.54
CA ARG A 109 -25.27 -4.82 -3.46
C ARG A 109 -25.19 -5.82 -4.60
N THR A 110 -24.92 -5.34 -5.82
CA THR A 110 -24.84 -6.20 -7.01
C THR A 110 -23.52 -6.95 -7.12
N SER A 111 -22.47 -6.51 -6.40
CA SER A 111 -21.14 -7.15 -6.42
C SER A 111 -21.09 -8.55 -5.80
N GLY A 112 -22.10 -8.95 -5.01
CA GLY A 112 -22.12 -10.21 -4.26
C GLY A 112 -21.46 -10.13 -2.87
N LEU A 113 -21.04 -8.95 -2.43
CA LEU A 113 -20.54 -8.73 -1.07
C LEU A 113 -21.64 -9.01 -0.04
N ARG A 114 -21.30 -9.77 0.99
CA ARG A 114 -22.23 -10.14 2.08
C ARG A 114 -22.07 -9.25 3.30
N CYS A 115 -20.90 -8.65 3.48
CA CYS A 115 -20.57 -7.85 4.65
C CYS A 115 -19.88 -6.56 4.24
N LEU A 116 -20.35 -5.44 4.81
CA LEU A 116 -19.68 -4.15 4.73
C LEU A 116 -19.16 -3.78 6.11
N ARG A 117 -17.87 -3.46 6.18
CA ARG A 117 -17.21 -3.03 7.42
C ARG A 117 -17.17 -1.51 7.49
N PHE A 118 -17.47 -0.97 8.66
CA PHE A 118 -17.30 0.44 9.00
C PHE A 118 -16.22 0.56 10.07
N ASP A 119 -15.16 1.29 9.77
CA ASP A 119 -14.12 1.67 10.72
C ASP A 119 -14.21 3.17 10.97
N ILE A 120 -15.05 3.52 11.95
CA ILE A 120 -15.44 4.88 12.27
C ILE A 120 -15.13 5.27 13.72
N GLN A 121 -14.12 4.63 14.32
CA GLN A 121 -13.72 4.85 15.72
C GLN A 121 -13.26 6.28 16.00
N HIS A 122 -12.85 7.00 14.96
CA HIS A 122 -12.33 8.37 15.02
C HIS A 122 -13.39 9.47 14.88
N ILE A 123 -14.67 9.08 14.76
CA ILE A 123 -15.81 10.02 14.62
C ILE A 123 -16.93 9.68 15.61
N GLU A 124 -17.91 10.55 15.71
CA GLU A 124 -19.06 10.38 16.60
C GLU A 124 -19.98 9.26 16.12
N LEU A 125 -19.74 8.04 16.59
CA LEU A 125 -20.47 6.83 16.22
C LEU A 125 -21.99 6.96 16.38
N GLN A 126 -22.45 7.63 17.44
CA GLN A 126 -23.88 7.76 17.75
C GLN A 126 -24.64 8.51 16.65
N ILE A 127 -23.99 9.46 16.00
CA ILE A 127 -24.59 10.27 14.94
C ILE A 127 -24.55 9.51 13.62
N TRP A 128 -23.41 8.92 13.27
CA TRP A 128 -23.17 8.38 11.93
C TRP A 128 -23.65 6.95 11.74
N LEU A 129 -23.48 6.09 12.74
CA LEU A 129 -23.80 4.68 12.62
C LEU A 129 -25.26 4.37 12.24
N PRO A 130 -26.27 5.05 12.80
CA PRO A 130 -27.67 4.83 12.39
C PRO A 130 -27.91 5.17 10.91
N GLN A 131 -27.37 6.30 10.43
CA GLN A 131 -27.52 6.75 9.06
C GLN A 131 -26.84 5.79 8.07
N LEU A 132 -25.60 5.36 8.37
CA LEU A 132 -24.87 4.38 7.55
C LEU A 132 -25.64 3.05 7.47
N LYS A 133 -26.19 2.57 8.59
CA LYS A 133 -27.00 1.35 8.63
C LYS A 133 -28.28 1.48 7.79
N GLN A 134 -28.92 2.63 7.83
CA GLN A 134 -30.13 2.89 7.04
C GLN A 134 -29.83 2.83 5.55
N VAL A 135 -28.75 3.47 5.07
CA VAL A 135 -28.34 3.42 3.67
C VAL A 135 -28.05 1.99 3.23
N VAL A 136 -27.37 1.19 4.05
CA VAL A 136 -27.08 -0.21 3.71
C VAL A 136 -28.36 -1.05 3.58
N ARG A 137 -29.34 -0.82 4.44
CA ARG A 137 -30.58 -1.60 4.43
C ARG A 137 -31.51 -1.22 3.27
N GLU A 138 -31.77 0.05 3.10
CA GLU A 138 -32.88 0.56 2.31
C GLU A 138 -32.50 1.73 1.37
N GLY A 139 -31.28 2.31 1.57
CA GLY A 139 -30.87 3.51 0.85
C GLY A 139 -30.47 3.25 -0.60
N GLN A 140 -30.35 4.35 -1.31
CA GLN A 140 -29.86 4.45 -2.68
C GLN A 140 -28.52 5.19 -2.72
N ASP A 141 -27.88 5.24 -3.87
CA ASP A 141 -26.64 6.01 -4.07
C ASP A 141 -26.80 7.49 -3.72
N SER A 142 -28.00 8.07 -3.89
CA SER A 142 -28.31 9.45 -3.52
C SER A 142 -28.19 9.69 -2.01
N ASP A 143 -28.63 8.74 -1.18
CA ASP A 143 -28.58 8.83 0.28
C ASP A 143 -27.13 8.74 0.75
N GLY A 144 -26.36 7.84 0.14
CA GLY A 144 -24.92 7.74 0.36
C GLY A 144 -24.19 9.02 -0.01
N LYS A 145 -24.52 9.67 -1.13
CA LYS A 145 -23.97 10.97 -1.53
C LYS A 145 -24.31 12.08 -0.52
N GLN A 146 -25.52 12.09 -0.01
CA GLN A 146 -25.93 13.07 1.01
C GLN A 146 -25.10 12.92 2.28
N ILE A 147 -24.95 11.70 2.80
CA ILE A 147 -24.09 11.45 3.97
C ILE A 147 -22.65 11.84 3.69
N ARG A 148 -22.12 11.48 2.50
CA ARG A 148 -20.77 11.84 2.09
C ARG A 148 -20.54 13.35 2.08
N SER A 149 -21.53 14.15 1.65
CA SER A 149 -21.41 15.62 1.61
C SER A 149 -21.31 16.27 3.00
N SER A 150 -21.85 15.60 4.02
CA SER A 150 -21.80 16.03 5.42
C SER A 150 -20.74 15.30 6.26
N TRP A 151 -19.96 14.40 5.63
CA TRP A 151 -18.92 13.64 6.31
C TRP A 151 -17.83 14.55 6.89
N PRO A 152 -17.39 14.34 8.14
CA PRO A 152 -16.49 15.28 8.82
C PRO A 152 -15.07 15.30 8.24
N MET A 153 -14.69 14.28 7.48
CA MET A 153 -13.37 14.14 6.86
C MET A 153 -13.45 14.18 5.34
N GLN A 154 -12.37 14.54 4.68
CA GLN A 154 -12.28 14.37 3.24
C GLN A 154 -12.41 12.89 2.90
N THR A 155 -13.10 12.58 1.81
CA THR A 155 -13.38 11.19 1.41
C THR A 155 -12.76 10.81 0.08
N THR A 156 -12.56 9.52 -0.12
CA THR A 156 -12.13 8.91 -1.38
C THR A 156 -12.92 7.64 -1.64
N GLN A 157 -13.06 7.25 -2.90
CA GLN A 157 -13.54 5.92 -3.29
C GLN A 157 -12.39 4.91 -3.46
N GLY A 158 -11.14 5.34 -3.25
CA GLY A 158 -9.97 4.49 -3.44
C GLY A 158 -9.92 3.90 -4.85
N PHE A 159 -9.63 2.61 -4.92
CA PHE A 159 -9.55 1.84 -6.18
C PHE A 159 -10.89 1.22 -6.63
N PHE A 160 -11.97 1.43 -5.90
CA PHE A 160 -13.26 0.80 -6.17
C PHE A 160 -13.77 1.07 -7.60
N ARG A 161 -13.54 2.25 -8.12
CA ARG A 161 -13.67 2.54 -9.54
C ARG A 161 -12.31 2.44 -10.20
N ALA A 162 -12.13 1.46 -11.07
CA ALA A 162 -11.00 1.46 -11.98
C ALA A 162 -10.95 2.80 -12.71
N ASN A 163 -9.93 3.59 -12.45
CA ASN A 163 -9.77 4.86 -13.13
C ASN A 163 -9.52 4.53 -14.61
N ARG A 164 -10.16 5.22 -15.55
CA ARG A 164 -9.92 5.02 -17.00
C ARG A 164 -8.45 5.28 -17.38
N THR A 165 -7.69 5.92 -16.52
CA THR A 165 -6.24 6.11 -16.63
C THR A 165 -5.44 4.92 -16.08
N GLU A 166 -6.05 4.03 -15.32
CA GLU A 166 -5.47 2.75 -14.95
C GLU A 166 -5.64 1.77 -16.11
N ARG A 167 -4.94 2.03 -17.18
CA ARG A 167 -4.55 0.93 -18.05
C ARG A 167 -3.85 -0.10 -17.17
N PRO A 168 -4.12 -1.43 -17.35
CA PRO A 168 -3.42 -2.45 -16.60
C PRO A 168 -1.95 -2.05 -16.58
N ILE A 169 -1.36 -2.07 -15.39
CA ILE A 169 0.01 -1.57 -15.17
C ILE A 169 0.95 -2.51 -15.92
N GLU A 170 0.92 -2.44 -17.23
CA GLU A 170 1.94 -3.09 -18.05
C GLU A 170 3.31 -2.49 -17.81
N LYS A 171 3.35 -1.29 -17.21
CA LYS A 171 4.59 -0.60 -16.88
C LYS A 171 4.30 0.38 -15.75
N LEU A 172 4.48 -0.04 -14.52
CA LEU A 172 4.96 0.86 -13.48
C LEU A 172 6.30 1.41 -14.00
N LYS A 173 6.20 2.44 -14.84
CA LYS A 173 7.35 3.23 -15.21
C LYS A 173 7.69 4.08 -13.99
N ASN A 174 8.27 3.46 -12.98
CA ASN A 174 9.10 4.20 -12.05
C ASN A 174 10.12 4.91 -12.95
N PRO A 175 10.13 6.25 -13.03
CA PRO A 175 11.12 6.97 -13.81
C PRO A 175 12.54 6.59 -13.40
N ASN A 176 12.75 6.13 -12.17
CA ASN A 176 13.99 5.55 -11.69
C ASN A 176 14.23 4.12 -12.19
N LEU A 177 13.20 3.39 -12.66
CA LEU A 177 13.32 2.08 -13.32
C LEU A 177 13.50 2.17 -14.84
N ARG A 178 13.34 3.34 -15.46
CA ARG A 178 13.69 3.54 -16.88
C ARG A 178 15.14 3.20 -17.21
N TYR A 179 15.98 3.18 -16.19
CA TYR A 179 17.39 2.81 -16.32
C TYR A 179 17.61 1.30 -16.21
N LEU A 180 16.56 0.53 -15.93
CA LEU A 180 16.60 -0.92 -15.84
C LEU A 180 16.17 -1.63 -17.15
N ASP A 181 15.91 -0.90 -18.23
CA ASP A 181 15.70 -1.48 -19.57
C ASP A 181 17.01 -2.06 -20.15
N GLY A 182 18.13 -1.87 -19.46
CA GLY A 182 19.38 -2.58 -19.68
C GLY A 182 19.50 -3.76 -18.71
N GLU A 183 20.38 -4.67 -18.99
CA GLU A 183 20.70 -5.77 -18.10
C GLU A 183 21.38 -5.23 -16.84
N VAL A 184 20.63 -5.06 -15.75
CA VAL A 184 21.21 -4.70 -14.45
C VAL A 184 22.07 -5.86 -13.97
N VAL A 185 23.36 -5.63 -13.96
CA VAL A 185 24.37 -6.62 -13.60
C VAL A 185 24.57 -6.68 -12.08
N GLY A 186 24.35 -5.56 -11.38
CA GLY A 186 24.55 -5.51 -9.93
C GLY A 186 24.32 -4.13 -9.34
N TYR A 187 24.62 -4.00 -8.06
CA TYR A 187 24.56 -2.75 -7.31
C TYR A 187 25.89 -2.46 -6.64
N VAL A 188 26.34 -1.22 -6.72
CA VAL A 188 27.51 -0.75 -6.03
C VAL A 188 27.23 -0.70 -4.53
N LEU A 189 28.05 -1.36 -3.75
CA LEU A 189 27.99 -1.37 -2.28
C LEU A 189 28.90 -0.32 -1.67
N GLU A 190 30.13 -0.20 -2.24
CA GLU A 190 31.16 0.69 -1.74
C GLU A 190 32.07 1.13 -2.87
N VAL A 191 32.62 2.32 -2.76
CA VAL A 191 33.63 2.86 -3.68
C VAL A 191 34.80 3.41 -2.87
N ALA A 192 35.98 2.81 -3.03
CA ALA A 192 37.24 3.39 -2.57
C ALA A 192 37.85 4.18 -3.73
N SER A 193 37.93 5.50 -3.58
CA SER A 193 38.36 6.40 -4.66
C SER A 193 39.75 6.01 -5.19
N ARG A 194 39.83 5.71 -6.49
CA ARG A 194 41.02 5.29 -7.24
C ARG A 194 41.58 3.90 -6.89
N GLU A 195 40.89 3.12 -6.10
CA GLU A 195 41.32 1.78 -5.70
C GLU A 195 40.40 0.71 -6.22
N TYR A 196 39.13 0.68 -5.79
CA TYR A 196 38.17 -0.34 -6.18
C TYR A 196 36.74 0.14 -6.04
N MET A 197 35.85 -0.62 -6.63
CA MET A 197 34.40 -0.53 -6.47
C MET A 197 33.87 -1.91 -6.10
N ALA A 198 33.28 -2.06 -4.92
CA ALA A 198 32.63 -3.28 -4.49
C ALA A 198 31.21 -3.35 -5.07
N VAL A 199 30.87 -4.47 -5.71
CA VAL A 199 29.59 -4.66 -6.39
C VAL A 199 28.92 -5.94 -5.90
N ALA A 200 27.66 -5.85 -5.49
CA ALA A 200 26.78 -7.01 -5.32
C ALA A 200 26.26 -7.43 -6.69
N SER A 201 26.88 -8.44 -7.28
CA SER A 201 26.53 -8.95 -8.60
C SER A 201 25.23 -9.75 -8.56
N ARG A 202 24.33 -9.52 -9.53
CA ARG A 202 23.13 -10.32 -9.79
C ARG A 202 23.24 -11.17 -11.05
N ARG A 203 24.20 -10.86 -11.92
CA ARG A 203 24.52 -11.58 -13.14
C ARG A 203 26.02 -11.69 -13.29
N SER A 204 26.49 -12.71 -13.97
CA SER A 204 27.91 -12.86 -14.29
C SER A 204 28.34 -11.78 -15.27
N PHE A 205 29.50 -11.21 -15.04
CA PHE A 205 30.23 -10.35 -15.97
C PHE A 205 31.71 -10.66 -15.84
N ALA A 206 32.48 -10.28 -16.85
CA ALA A 206 33.87 -10.64 -16.98
C ALA A 206 34.75 -9.42 -17.21
N ARG A 207 36.04 -9.62 -17.07
CA ARG A 207 37.05 -8.65 -17.48
C ARG A 207 36.93 -8.37 -18.97
N GLY A 208 36.90 -7.09 -19.34
CA GLY A 208 36.74 -6.63 -20.71
C GLY A 208 35.28 -6.24 -21.07
N ASP A 209 34.31 -6.55 -20.23
CA ASP A 209 32.93 -6.13 -20.45
C ASP A 209 32.76 -4.61 -20.34
N GLU A 210 32.01 -4.02 -21.28
CA GLU A 210 31.60 -2.63 -21.22
C GLU A 210 30.38 -2.47 -20.31
N MET A 211 30.48 -1.61 -19.34
CA MET A 211 29.44 -1.38 -18.35
C MET A 211 29.09 0.10 -18.20
N ILE A 212 27.90 0.36 -17.72
CA ILE A 212 27.43 1.70 -17.41
C ILE A 212 27.10 1.78 -15.92
N LEU A 213 27.86 2.60 -15.20
CA LEU A 213 27.53 2.99 -13.83
C LEU A 213 26.47 4.11 -13.85
N ILE A 214 25.40 3.91 -13.09
CA ILE A 214 24.37 4.93 -12.92
C ILE A 214 24.47 5.43 -11.48
N THR A 215 24.77 6.72 -11.31
CA THR A 215 24.84 7.34 -9.99
C THR A 215 23.44 7.61 -9.43
N PRO A 216 23.27 7.83 -8.10
CA PRO A 216 21.99 8.20 -7.50
C PRO A 216 21.34 9.43 -8.14
N GLU A 217 22.16 10.37 -8.66
CA GLU A 217 21.69 11.58 -9.35
C GLU A 217 21.31 11.31 -10.82
N GLY A 218 21.43 10.05 -11.28
CA GLY A 218 21.09 9.65 -12.65
C GLY A 218 22.18 9.89 -13.70
N LYS A 219 23.39 10.26 -13.28
CA LYS A 219 24.54 10.41 -14.21
C LYS A 219 24.99 9.02 -14.68
N ARG A 220 25.25 8.90 -15.98
CA ARG A 220 25.77 7.67 -16.62
C ARG A 220 27.26 7.81 -16.88
N ILE A 221 28.03 6.81 -16.46
CA ILE A 221 29.48 6.73 -16.65
C ILE A 221 29.78 5.38 -17.28
N SER A 222 30.24 5.38 -18.53
CA SER A 222 30.67 4.15 -19.20
C SER A 222 32.10 3.82 -18.81
N PHE A 223 32.39 2.56 -18.56
CA PHE A 223 33.71 2.06 -18.23
C PHE A 223 33.85 0.59 -18.69
N VAL A 224 35.09 0.14 -18.84
CA VAL A 224 35.42 -1.26 -19.11
C VAL A 224 35.92 -1.90 -17.83
N VAL A 225 35.52 -3.14 -17.56
CA VAL A 225 36.02 -3.90 -16.42
C VAL A 225 37.48 -4.28 -16.65
N GLU A 226 38.40 -3.61 -15.97
CA GLU A 226 39.84 -3.84 -16.11
C GLU A 226 40.35 -4.98 -15.25
N ASP A 227 39.83 -5.05 -14.00
CA ASP A 227 40.19 -6.09 -13.03
C ASP A 227 38.92 -6.53 -12.28
N LEU A 228 38.81 -7.80 -11.97
CA LEU A 228 37.69 -8.39 -11.30
C LEU A 228 38.18 -9.40 -10.25
N ARG A 229 37.79 -9.19 -9.01
CA ARG A 229 38.17 -10.07 -7.90
C ARG A 229 36.92 -10.46 -7.11
N ASN A 230 36.90 -11.69 -6.65
CA ASN A 230 35.89 -12.11 -5.70
C ASN A 230 36.21 -11.58 -4.29
N TRP A 231 35.29 -11.76 -3.34
CA TRP A 231 35.48 -11.32 -1.95
C TRP A 231 36.70 -12.01 -1.24
N GLU A 232 37.20 -13.14 -1.78
CA GLU A 232 38.42 -13.83 -1.32
C GLU A 232 39.69 -13.29 -1.99
N GLN A 233 39.61 -12.23 -2.80
CA GLN A 233 40.71 -11.62 -3.58
C GLN A 233 41.36 -12.57 -4.61
N GLN A 234 40.61 -13.59 -5.05
CA GLN A 234 41.01 -14.47 -6.14
C GLN A 234 40.50 -13.89 -7.48
N GLU A 235 41.34 -13.93 -8.54
CA GLU A 235 40.96 -13.53 -9.92
C GLU A 235 39.93 -14.48 -10.52
#